data_ce759cdf3c7799ff68f716373a9629f2
#
_entry.id   ce759cdf3c7799ff68f716373a9629f2
#
_cell.length_a   1.000
_cell.length_b   1.000
_cell.length_c   1.000
_cell.angle_alpha   90.00
_cell.angle_beta   90.00
_cell.angle_gamma   90.00
#
_symmetry.space_group_name_H-M   'P 1'
#
loop_
_entity.id
_entity.type
_entity.pdbx_description
1 polymer ?
#
loop_
_entity_poly.entity_id
_entity_poly.type
_entity_poly.pdbx_seq_one_letter_code
_entity_poly.pdbx_strand_id
1 'polypeptide(L)'
;MPKRDHPEPPSKMEVSRRGFLKGAGAVLSSGIVAGAEALEAANTESAMVIGPGKAPVTRKINGVNKALNIEPRLTLLDALRDELELTGAKRVCDRTTCGACTVIVNGKSVYSCTMLAIEAQGKDIQTIEGLSEPGKLHPLQQAFVDNDAQQCGYCTPGFVMACKAFLDKNPNPSVEQVRKGLGGNLCRCGTYVGITQAVLQTAKKKGGRANA
;
A
#
# COMPACT_ATOMS: atom_id res chain seq x y z
N MET A 1 -0.77 36.83 39.18
CA MET A 1 -0.66 35.63 38.34
C MET A 1 0.13 34.59 39.11
N PRO A 2 -0.42 33.43 39.47
CA PRO A 2 0.32 32.42 40.23
C PRO A 2 1.32 31.71 39.31
N LYS A 3 2.53 31.52 39.79
CA LYS A 3 3.59 30.76 39.10
C LYS A 3 3.16 29.28 39.02
N ARG A 4 3.21 28.69 37.84
CA ARG A 4 2.99 27.26 37.65
C ARG A 4 4.28 26.53 38.05
N ASP A 5 4.21 25.72 39.11
CA ASP A 5 5.26 24.78 39.49
C ASP A 5 5.29 23.66 38.42
N HIS A 6 6.40 23.58 37.71
CA HIS A 6 6.69 22.44 36.81
C HIS A 6 7.39 21.36 37.65
N PRO A 7 6.94 20.11 37.66
CA PRO A 7 7.66 19.04 38.29
C PRO A 7 9.05 18.84 37.66
N GLU A 8 10.06 18.69 38.51
CA GLU A 8 11.41 18.39 38.04
C GLU A 8 11.45 17.07 37.27
N PRO A 9 12.22 17.01 36.14
CA PRO A 9 12.38 15.79 35.39
C PRO A 9 13.14 14.75 36.24
N PRO A 10 12.80 13.44 36.10
CA PRO A 10 13.47 12.38 36.85
C PRO A 10 14.95 12.35 36.48
N SER A 11 15.78 12.13 37.52
CA SER A 11 17.25 12.07 37.42
C SER A 11 17.69 11.12 36.32
N LYS A 12 18.48 11.63 35.38
CA LYS A 12 19.06 10.84 34.28
C LYS A 12 19.97 9.76 34.88
N MET A 13 19.57 8.48 34.70
CA MET A 13 20.50 7.38 34.91
C MET A 13 21.60 7.47 33.85
N GLU A 14 22.77 7.95 34.22
CA GLU A 14 23.94 7.97 33.34
C GLU A 14 24.49 6.54 33.19
N VAL A 15 23.99 5.84 32.18
CA VAL A 15 24.58 4.57 31.75
C VAL A 15 25.78 4.89 30.86
N SER A 16 27.00 4.67 31.36
CA SER A 16 28.20 4.84 30.55
C SER A 16 28.22 3.86 29.41
N ARG A 17 28.76 4.24 28.22
CA ARG A 17 28.91 3.37 27.05
C ARG A 17 29.56 2.03 27.37
N ARG A 18 30.52 2.04 28.29
CA ARG A 18 31.26 0.85 28.79
C ARG A 18 30.36 -0.03 29.68
N GLY A 19 29.48 0.55 30.47
CA GLY A 19 28.47 -0.18 31.27
C GLY A 19 27.41 -0.83 30.44
N PHE A 20 26.95 -0.15 29.39
CA PHE A 20 26.00 -0.70 28.40
C PHE A 20 26.56 -1.91 27.67
N LEU A 21 27.80 -1.82 27.17
CA LEU A 21 28.44 -2.94 26.44
C LEU A 21 28.71 -4.15 27.35
N LYS A 22 29.06 -3.96 28.63
CA LYS A 22 29.22 -5.05 29.58
C LYS A 22 27.90 -5.72 29.98
N GLY A 23 26.83 -4.95 30.11
CA GLY A 23 25.48 -5.46 30.38
C GLY A 23 24.89 -6.23 29.18
N ALA A 24 25.08 -5.73 27.95
CA ALA A 24 24.61 -6.40 26.74
C ALA A 24 25.32 -7.76 26.48
N GLY A 25 26.61 -7.86 26.81
CA GLY A 25 27.37 -9.11 26.68
C GLY A 25 26.92 -10.23 27.63
N ALA A 26 26.49 -9.88 28.85
CA ALA A 26 26.04 -10.86 29.83
C ALA A 26 24.64 -11.44 29.52
N VAL A 27 23.76 -10.65 28.88
CA VAL A 27 22.41 -11.11 28.48
C VAL A 27 22.46 -11.98 27.23
N LEU A 28 23.40 -11.72 26.32
CA LEU A 28 23.57 -12.51 25.10
C LEU A 28 24.14 -13.91 25.36
N SER A 29 24.99 -14.10 26.37
CA SER A 29 25.61 -15.39 26.65
C SER A 29 24.68 -16.39 27.34
N SER A 30 23.66 -15.95 28.08
CA SER A 30 22.68 -16.82 28.75
C SER A 30 21.45 -17.17 27.90
N GLY A 31 21.15 -16.37 26.84
CA GLY A 31 20.00 -16.60 25.96
C GLY A 31 20.26 -17.49 24.75
N ILE A 32 21.54 -17.67 24.35
CA ILE A 32 21.88 -18.39 23.12
C ILE A 32 21.75 -19.91 23.26
N VAL A 33 21.92 -20.46 24.48
CA VAL A 33 21.89 -21.92 24.67
C VAL A 33 20.46 -22.48 24.74
N ALA A 34 19.47 -21.69 25.19
CA ALA A 34 18.09 -22.14 25.29
C ALA A 34 17.27 -21.89 24.00
N GLY A 35 17.79 -21.08 23.08
CA GLY A 35 17.10 -20.69 21.83
C GLY A 35 17.41 -21.57 20.61
N ALA A 36 18.46 -22.36 20.64
CA ALA A 36 18.88 -23.14 19.49
C ALA A 36 17.91 -24.30 19.16
N GLU A 37 17.37 -24.96 20.16
CA GLU A 37 16.41 -26.06 19.95
C GLU A 37 15.01 -25.59 19.57
N ALA A 38 14.62 -24.34 19.92
CA ALA A 38 13.34 -23.77 19.54
C ALA A 38 13.33 -23.21 18.10
N LEU A 39 14.50 -22.89 17.52
CA LEU A 39 14.60 -22.41 16.14
C LEU A 39 14.55 -23.55 15.11
N GLU A 40 14.94 -24.77 15.45
CA GLU A 40 14.87 -25.92 14.54
C GLU A 40 13.44 -26.42 14.34
N ALA A 41 12.55 -26.26 15.32
CA ALA A 41 11.16 -26.71 15.22
C ALA A 41 10.24 -25.78 14.41
N ALA A 42 10.67 -24.53 14.15
CA ALA A 42 9.87 -23.54 13.41
C ALA A 42 10.14 -23.52 11.89
N ASN A 43 11.03 -24.35 11.37
CA ASN A 43 11.58 -24.22 10.01
C ASN A 43 11.25 -25.40 9.10
N THR A 44 10.02 -25.93 9.14
CA THR A 44 9.58 -27.01 8.25
C THR A 44 8.51 -26.62 7.23
N GLU A 45 8.25 -25.35 6.98
CA GLU A 45 7.74 -24.96 5.67
C GLU A 45 8.96 -24.79 4.74
N SER A 46 9.17 -25.76 3.85
CA SER A 46 10.20 -25.69 2.82
C SER A 46 9.97 -24.41 2.01
N ALA A 47 10.71 -23.36 2.33
CA ALA A 47 10.67 -22.14 1.56
C ALA A 47 10.99 -22.49 0.10
N MET A 48 10.03 -22.32 -0.80
CA MET A 48 10.24 -22.57 -2.22
C MET A 48 11.29 -21.57 -2.72
N VAL A 49 12.52 -22.04 -2.89
CA VAL A 49 13.60 -21.23 -3.43
C VAL A 49 13.39 -21.11 -4.94
N ILE A 50 13.08 -19.90 -5.40
CA ILE A 50 13.00 -19.58 -6.83
C ILE A 50 14.40 -19.15 -7.28
N GLY A 51 14.97 -19.90 -8.22
CA GLY A 51 16.33 -19.71 -8.73
C GLY A 51 16.49 -18.43 -9.58
N PRO A 52 17.69 -18.16 -10.10
CA PRO A 52 17.98 -16.91 -10.83
C PRO A 52 17.32 -16.83 -12.21
N GLY A 53 16.76 -17.91 -12.73
CA GLY A 53 16.06 -17.94 -14.01
C GLY A 53 14.60 -17.48 -13.93
N LYS A 54 13.94 -17.39 -15.09
CA LYS A 54 12.49 -17.09 -15.14
C LYS A 54 11.71 -18.20 -14.45
N ALA A 55 10.69 -17.79 -13.68
CA ALA A 55 9.80 -18.69 -12.95
C ALA A 55 8.34 -18.46 -13.39
N PRO A 56 7.54 -19.53 -13.52
CA PRO A 56 6.11 -19.41 -13.79
C PRO A 56 5.40 -18.88 -12.54
N VAL A 57 4.60 -17.83 -12.71
CA VAL A 57 3.82 -17.21 -11.64
C VAL A 57 2.40 -17.03 -12.12
N THR A 58 1.43 -17.54 -11.35
CA THR A 58 0.01 -17.39 -11.64
C THR A 58 -0.62 -16.45 -10.62
N ARG A 59 -1.44 -15.52 -11.11
CA ARG A 59 -2.17 -14.56 -10.28
C ARG A 59 -3.50 -14.19 -10.91
N LYS A 60 -4.44 -13.79 -10.07
CA LYS A 60 -5.72 -13.26 -10.51
C LYS A 60 -5.61 -11.76 -10.69
N ILE A 61 -5.80 -11.26 -11.90
CA ILE A 61 -5.74 -9.83 -12.23
C ILE A 61 -7.07 -9.42 -12.84
N ASN A 62 -7.75 -8.46 -12.20
CA ASN A 62 -9.06 -7.97 -12.62
C ASN A 62 -10.06 -9.12 -12.84
N GLY A 63 -10.05 -10.11 -11.95
CA GLY A 63 -10.93 -11.27 -12.01
C GLY A 63 -10.46 -12.41 -12.93
N VAL A 64 -9.40 -12.23 -13.73
CA VAL A 64 -8.89 -13.21 -14.70
C VAL A 64 -7.56 -13.79 -14.22
N ASN A 65 -7.42 -15.11 -14.26
CA ASN A 65 -6.15 -15.77 -13.98
C ASN A 65 -5.16 -15.55 -15.12
N LYS A 66 -3.99 -15.00 -14.81
CA LYS A 66 -2.88 -14.75 -15.71
C LYS A 66 -1.66 -15.53 -15.27
N ALA A 67 -1.10 -16.32 -16.19
CA ALA A 67 0.18 -17.00 -15.99
C ALA A 67 1.26 -16.20 -16.73
N LEU A 68 2.35 -15.92 -16.04
CA LEU A 68 3.53 -15.21 -16.56
C LEU A 68 4.79 -16.01 -16.25
N ASN A 69 5.77 -15.94 -17.13
CA ASN A 69 7.09 -16.49 -16.91
C ASN A 69 8.07 -15.33 -16.75
N ILE A 70 8.38 -14.96 -15.51
CA ILE A 70 9.07 -13.71 -15.14
C ILE A 70 10.33 -13.95 -14.33
N GLU A 71 11.26 -13.00 -14.41
CA GLU A 71 12.42 -12.99 -13.52
C GLU A 71 11.98 -12.67 -12.07
N PRO A 72 12.59 -13.33 -11.04
CA PRO A 72 12.22 -13.12 -9.64
C PRO A 72 12.35 -11.66 -9.15
N ARG A 73 13.27 -10.89 -9.75
CA ARG A 73 13.51 -9.47 -9.42
C ARG A 73 12.52 -8.50 -10.06
N LEU A 74 11.64 -8.97 -10.95
CA LEU A 74 10.69 -8.10 -11.63
C LEU A 74 9.67 -7.52 -10.64
N THR A 75 9.44 -6.20 -10.68
CA THR A 75 8.43 -5.56 -9.84
C THR A 75 7.02 -5.89 -10.35
N LEU A 76 6.04 -5.80 -9.46
CA LEU A 76 4.64 -5.94 -9.87
C LEU A 76 4.24 -4.85 -10.88
N LEU A 77 4.78 -3.63 -10.73
CA LEU A 77 4.54 -2.53 -11.67
C LEU A 77 5.02 -2.89 -13.07
N ASP A 78 6.24 -3.41 -13.19
CA ASP A 78 6.83 -3.77 -14.48
C ASP A 78 6.09 -4.95 -15.10
N ALA A 79 5.73 -5.96 -14.29
CA ALA A 79 4.92 -7.09 -14.76
C ALA A 79 3.55 -6.66 -15.30
N LEU A 80 2.87 -5.72 -14.61
CA LEU A 80 1.59 -5.19 -15.08
C LEU A 80 1.74 -4.41 -16.39
N ARG A 81 2.75 -3.55 -16.49
CA ARG A 81 2.92 -2.64 -17.61
C ARG A 81 3.54 -3.29 -18.85
N ASP A 82 4.63 -4.02 -18.63
CA ASP A 82 5.50 -4.46 -19.71
C ASP A 82 5.15 -5.88 -20.19
N GLU A 83 4.61 -6.75 -19.31
CA GLU A 83 4.22 -8.12 -19.67
C GLU A 83 2.71 -8.26 -19.93
N LEU A 84 1.87 -7.40 -19.35
CA LEU A 84 0.41 -7.49 -19.44
C LEU A 84 -0.24 -6.28 -20.10
N GLU A 85 0.53 -5.26 -20.50
CA GLU A 85 0.06 -4.02 -21.14
C GLU A 85 -0.96 -3.23 -20.31
N LEU A 86 -1.04 -3.49 -18.98
CA LEU A 86 -1.88 -2.75 -18.05
C LEU A 86 -1.16 -1.48 -17.58
N THR A 87 -1.25 -0.43 -18.37
CA THR A 87 -0.45 0.79 -18.25
C THR A 87 -1.03 1.85 -17.32
N GLY A 88 -2.17 1.60 -16.71
CA GLY A 88 -2.85 2.53 -15.78
C GLY A 88 -2.01 2.83 -14.54
N ALA A 89 -1.43 1.82 -13.90
CA ALA A 89 -0.41 2.05 -12.88
C ALA A 89 0.83 2.69 -13.50
N LYS A 90 1.27 3.86 -12.97
CA LYS A 90 2.32 4.68 -13.61
C LYS A 90 3.67 4.52 -12.93
N ARG A 91 4.74 4.42 -13.74
CA ARG A 91 6.13 4.51 -13.28
C ARG A 91 6.52 5.98 -13.19
N VAL A 92 6.68 6.51 -11.96
CA VAL A 92 7.03 7.93 -11.71
C VAL A 92 8.25 8.05 -10.82
N CYS A 93 8.12 7.82 -9.50
CA CYS A 93 9.23 7.93 -8.55
C CYS A 93 10.03 6.64 -8.42
N ASP A 94 9.39 5.52 -8.67
CA ASP A 94 9.91 4.15 -8.62
C ASP A 94 10.53 3.74 -7.26
N ARG A 95 10.09 4.39 -6.17
CA ARG A 95 10.61 4.21 -4.81
C ARG A 95 9.60 4.55 -3.71
N THR A 96 8.36 4.12 -3.86
CA THR A 96 7.27 4.23 -2.84
C THR A 96 6.93 5.64 -2.34
N THR A 97 7.27 6.70 -3.06
CA THR A 97 7.05 8.06 -2.57
C THR A 97 5.78 8.71 -3.11
N CYS A 98 5.40 8.44 -4.37
CA CYS A 98 4.39 9.25 -5.05
C CYS A 98 3.00 8.60 -5.17
N GLY A 99 2.87 7.29 -5.01
CA GLY A 99 1.60 6.57 -5.11
C GLY A 99 0.98 6.45 -6.50
N ALA A 100 1.63 6.93 -7.58
CA ALA A 100 1.09 6.85 -8.94
C ALA A 100 0.96 5.41 -9.46
N CYS A 101 1.67 4.47 -8.84
CA CYS A 101 1.64 3.04 -9.13
C CYS A 101 0.69 2.24 -8.23
N THR A 102 -0.21 2.90 -7.49
CA THR A 102 -1.12 2.22 -6.56
C THR A 102 -2.03 1.25 -7.29
N VAL A 103 -2.06 0.01 -6.81
CA VAL A 103 -3.00 -1.05 -7.17
C VAL A 103 -3.62 -1.62 -5.90
N ILE A 104 -4.65 -2.45 -6.01
CA ILE A 104 -5.23 -3.16 -4.86
C ILE A 104 -4.80 -4.63 -4.93
N VAL A 105 -4.21 -5.14 -3.84
CA VAL A 105 -3.81 -6.54 -3.70
C VAL A 105 -4.53 -7.12 -2.48
N ASN A 106 -5.36 -8.13 -2.68
CA ASN A 106 -6.19 -8.73 -1.63
C ASN A 106 -6.95 -7.66 -0.79
N GLY A 107 -7.56 -6.67 -1.46
CA GLY A 107 -8.33 -5.59 -0.82
C GLY A 107 -7.49 -4.50 -0.13
N LYS A 108 -6.15 -4.52 -0.23
CA LYS A 108 -5.27 -3.51 0.34
C LYS A 108 -4.60 -2.69 -0.76
N SER A 109 -4.52 -1.36 -0.60
CA SER A 109 -3.73 -0.50 -1.50
C SER A 109 -2.24 -0.80 -1.32
N VAL A 110 -1.55 -1.02 -2.44
CA VAL A 110 -0.12 -1.35 -2.49
C VAL A 110 0.55 -0.52 -3.58
N TYR A 111 1.77 -0.07 -3.32
CA TYR A 111 2.61 0.55 -4.35
C TYR A 111 3.35 -0.53 -5.13
N SER A 112 2.89 -0.79 -6.35
CA SER A 112 3.38 -1.90 -7.17
C SER A 112 4.86 -1.78 -7.58
N CYS A 113 5.47 -0.59 -7.49
CA CYS A 113 6.87 -0.38 -7.84
C CYS A 113 7.88 -1.01 -6.86
N THR A 114 7.46 -1.40 -5.66
CA THR A 114 8.34 -2.02 -4.65
C THR A 114 7.93 -3.41 -4.24
N MET A 115 6.77 -3.88 -4.68
CA MET A 115 6.36 -5.27 -4.53
C MET A 115 6.93 -6.10 -5.66
N LEU A 116 7.60 -7.21 -5.35
CA LEU A 116 8.04 -8.14 -6.38
C LEU A 116 6.84 -8.88 -6.99
N ALA A 117 6.90 -9.09 -8.31
CA ALA A 117 5.83 -9.79 -9.00
C ALA A 117 5.63 -11.22 -8.50
N ILE A 118 6.70 -11.91 -8.09
CA ILE A 118 6.61 -13.26 -7.48
C ILE A 118 5.88 -13.27 -6.14
N GLU A 119 5.98 -12.22 -5.33
CA GLU A 119 5.26 -12.09 -4.05
C GLU A 119 3.74 -11.96 -4.23
N ALA A 120 3.31 -11.59 -5.44
CA ALA A 120 1.90 -11.50 -5.80
C ALA A 120 1.31 -12.85 -6.27
N GLN A 121 2.07 -13.94 -6.23
CA GLN A 121 1.57 -15.28 -6.58
C GLN A 121 0.36 -15.65 -5.71
N GLY A 122 -0.71 -16.15 -6.35
CA GLY A 122 -1.95 -16.53 -5.67
C GLY A 122 -2.79 -15.39 -5.12
N LYS A 123 -2.35 -14.13 -5.27
CA LYS A 123 -3.11 -12.96 -4.79
C LYS A 123 -4.07 -12.44 -5.86
N ASP A 124 -5.16 -11.83 -5.40
CA ASP A 124 -6.12 -11.10 -6.24
C ASP A 124 -5.66 -9.65 -6.40
N ILE A 125 -5.37 -9.25 -7.64
CA ILE A 125 -4.87 -7.93 -7.99
C ILE A 125 -5.95 -7.19 -8.77
N GLN A 126 -6.29 -5.99 -8.32
CA GLN A 126 -7.19 -5.09 -9.03
C GLN A 126 -6.43 -3.84 -9.46
N THR A 127 -6.51 -3.53 -10.74
CA THR A 127 -5.94 -2.32 -11.36
C THR A 127 -7.08 -1.41 -11.85
N ILE A 128 -6.72 -0.21 -12.29
CA ILE A 128 -7.70 0.77 -12.78
C ILE A 128 -8.48 0.26 -13.99
N GLU A 129 -7.85 -0.55 -14.83
CA GLU A 129 -8.46 -1.12 -16.02
C GLU A 129 -9.62 -2.07 -15.71
N GLY A 130 -9.57 -2.73 -14.55
CA GLY A 130 -10.64 -3.63 -14.11
C GLY A 130 -11.70 -2.96 -13.24
N LEU A 131 -11.65 -1.64 -13.06
CA LEU A 131 -12.60 -0.94 -12.19
C LEU A 131 -13.93 -0.62 -12.88
N SER A 132 -13.89 -0.34 -14.17
CA SER A 132 -15.06 0.00 -14.99
C SER A 132 -15.58 -1.19 -15.78
N GLU A 133 -16.89 -1.22 -16.01
CA GLU A 133 -17.50 -2.06 -17.02
C GLU A 133 -17.44 -1.35 -18.40
N PRO A 134 -17.46 -2.09 -19.52
CA PRO A 134 -17.52 -1.49 -20.85
C PRO A 134 -18.67 -0.49 -20.97
N GLY A 135 -18.36 0.74 -21.36
CA GLY A 135 -19.35 1.82 -21.55
C GLY A 135 -19.92 2.45 -20.26
N LYS A 136 -19.46 2.03 -19.07
CA LYS A 136 -19.96 2.56 -17.78
C LYS A 136 -18.84 2.83 -16.82
N LEU A 137 -18.65 4.08 -16.47
CA LEU A 137 -17.67 4.48 -15.46
C LEU A 137 -18.07 3.97 -14.06
N HIS A 138 -17.09 3.55 -13.29
CA HIS A 138 -17.30 3.30 -11.87
C HIS A 138 -17.74 4.61 -11.17
N PRO A 139 -18.65 4.59 -10.17
CA PRO A 139 -19.15 5.80 -9.49
C PRO A 139 -18.05 6.73 -8.99
N LEU A 140 -16.93 6.19 -8.54
CA LEU A 140 -15.77 6.98 -8.12
C LEU A 140 -15.09 7.68 -9.30
N GLN A 141 -14.96 7.03 -10.45
CA GLN A 141 -14.40 7.66 -11.66
C GLN A 141 -15.30 8.79 -12.15
N GLN A 142 -16.62 8.57 -12.16
CA GLN A 142 -17.58 9.63 -12.48
C GLN A 142 -17.46 10.80 -11.50
N ALA A 143 -17.31 10.53 -10.19
CA ALA A 143 -17.11 11.58 -9.20
C ALA A 143 -15.81 12.37 -9.42
N PHE A 144 -14.75 11.74 -9.93
CA PHE A 144 -13.51 12.44 -10.32
C PHE A 144 -13.75 13.42 -11.47
N VAL A 145 -14.58 13.05 -12.45
CA VAL A 145 -14.98 13.94 -13.55
C VAL A 145 -15.85 15.07 -13.02
N ASP A 146 -16.88 14.76 -12.23
CA ASP A 146 -17.85 15.72 -11.69
C ASP A 146 -17.23 16.80 -10.80
N ASN A 147 -16.07 16.54 -10.20
CA ASN A 147 -15.41 17.42 -9.22
C ASN A 147 -14.05 17.95 -9.67
N ASP A 148 -13.73 17.92 -10.96
CA ASP A 148 -12.43 18.35 -11.50
C ASP A 148 -11.24 17.75 -10.70
N ALA A 149 -11.36 16.49 -10.28
CA ALA A 149 -10.38 15.79 -9.46
C ALA A 149 -9.12 15.39 -10.26
N GLN A 150 -9.00 15.81 -11.48
CA GLN A 150 -7.87 15.55 -12.38
C GLN A 150 -7.54 16.81 -13.20
N GLN A 151 -6.27 16.91 -13.63
CA GLN A 151 -5.82 17.92 -14.59
C GLN A 151 -4.98 17.24 -15.68
N CYS A 152 -3.69 16.94 -15.45
CA CYS A 152 -2.89 16.21 -16.43
C CYS A 152 -3.25 14.72 -16.53
N GLY A 153 -3.97 14.17 -15.57
CA GLY A 153 -4.42 12.78 -15.54
C GLY A 153 -3.38 11.75 -15.12
N TYR A 154 -2.09 12.13 -14.98
CA TYR A 154 -1.02 11.15 -14.79
C TYR A 154 -1.09 10.40 -13.45
N CYS A 155 -1.38 11.09 -12.35
CA CYS A 155 -1.55 10.48 -11.02
C CYS A 155 -2.96 9.88 -10.80
N THR A 156 -3.91 10.20 -11.66
CA THR A 156 -5.33 9.88 -11.48
C THR A 156 -5.62 8.40 -11.30
N PRO A 157 -5.05 7.46 -12.09
CA PRO A 157 -5.27 6.04 -11.88
C PRO A 157 -4.86 5.57 -10.48
N GLY A 158 -3.68 5.99 -10.00
CA GLY A 158 -3.20 5.67 -8.66
C GLY A 158 -4.08 6.25 -7.55
N PHE A 159 -4.56 7.49 -7.70
CA PHE A 159 -5.49 8.09 -6.76
C PHE A 159 -6.84 7.38 -6.74
N VAL A 160 -7.42 7.04 -7.89
CA VAL A 160 -8.70 6.32 -7.95
C VAL A 160 -8.59 4.98 -7.22
N MET A 161 -7.51 4.22 -7.43
CA MET A 161 -7.28 2.96 -6.74
C MET A 161 -7.09 3.14 -5.23
N ALA A 162 -6.33 4.17 -4.80
CA ALA A 162 -6.17 4.51 -3.40
C ALA A 162 -7.50 4.92 -2.75
N CYS A 163 -8.28 5.78 -3.42
CA CYS A 163 -9.60 6.21 -2.97
C CYS A 163 -10.58 5.04 -2.86
N LYS A 164 -10.56 4.11 -3.82
CA LYS A 164 -11.39 2.90 -3.76
C LYS A 164 -11.05 2.05 -2.53
N ALA A 165 -9.78 1.71 -2.34
CA ALA A 165 -9.33 0.92 -1.20
C ALA A 165 -9.62 1.61 0.15
N PHE A 166 -9.56 2.95 0.19
CA PHE A 166 -9.91 3.75 1.35
C PHE A 166 -11.42 3.68 1.64
N LEU A 167 -12.27 3.89 0.62
CA LEU A 167 -13.73 3.86 0.76
C LEU A 167 -14.30 2.47 1.07
N ASP A 168 -13.63 1.41 0.66
CA ASP A 168 -14.03 0.05 1.00
C ASP A 168 -13.88 -0.23 2.50
N LYS A 169 -12.94 0.45 3.16
CA LYS A 169 -12.72 0.36 4.62
C LYS A 169 -13.44 1.44 5.42
N ASN A 170 -13.69 2.59 4.80
CA ASN A 170 -14.27 3.77 5.43
C ASN A 170 -15.45 4.26 4.58
N PRO A 171 -16.65 3.68 4.71
CA PRO A 171 -17.78 4.00 3.85
C PRO A 171 -18.34 5.41 4.04
N ASN A 172 -18.15 6.03 5.21
CA ASN A 172 -18.63 7.37 5.56
C ASN A 172 -17.51 8.22 6.17
N PRO A 173 -16.47 8.61 5.40
CA PRO A 173 -15.33 9.32 5.95
C PRO A 173 -15.61 10.81 6.14
N SER A 174 -14.96 11.43 7.14
CA SER A 174 -14.84 12.89 7.25
C SER A 174 -13.80 13.44 6.26
N VAL A 175 -13.83 14.75 6.00
CA VAL A 175 -12.81 15.45 5.18
C VAL A 175 -11.39 15.18 5.69
N GLU A 176 -11.21 15.23 7.01
CA GLU A 176 -9.90 15.01 7.64
C GLU A 176 -9.41 13.57 7.44
N GLN A 177 -10.31 12.59 7.60
CA GLN A 177 -10.00 11.18 7.35
C GLN A 177 -9.59 10.92 5.90
N VAL A 178 -10.27 11.56 4.93
CA VAL A 178 -9.91 11.48 3.52
C VAL A 178 -8.51 12.03 3.28
N ARG A 179 -8.22 13.25 3.77
CA ARG A 179 -6.90 13.89 3.61
C ARG A 179 -5.78 13.04 4.21
N LYS A 180 -5.99 12.51 5.41
CA LYS A 180 -5.02 11.66 6.10
C LYS A 180 -4.84 10.32 5.38
N GLY A 181 -5.95 9.70 4.97
CA GLY A 181 -5.94 8.37 4.34
C GLY A 181 -5.33 8.35 2.93
N LEU A 182 -5.35 9.48 2.22
CA LEU A 182 -4.78 9.63 0.87
C LEU A 182 -3.42 10.34 0.85
N GLY A 183 -2.83 10.64 2.01
CA GLY A 183 -1.56 11.36 2.12
C GLY A 183 -0.35 10.68 1.47
N GLY A 184 -0.46 9.39 1.13
CA GLY A 184 0.57 8.63 0.41
C GLY A 184 0.58 8.84 -1.11
N ASN A 185 -0.42 9.53 -1.68
CA ASN A 185 -0.51 9.80 -3.12
C ASN A 185 -0.26 11.29 -3.41
N LEU A 186 0.56 11.58 -4.42
CA LEU A 186 0.95 12.93 -4.79
C LEU A 186 0.35 13.35 -6.13
N CYS A 187 -0.20 14.57 -6.17
CA CYS A 187 -0.63 15.23 -7.39
C CYS A 187 0.18 16.51 -7.60
N ARG A 188 0.97 16.60 -8.68
CA ARG A 188 1.76 17.78 -8.98
C ARG A 188 0.90 18.98 -9.43
N CYS A 189 -0.27 18.71 -10.00
CA CYS A 189 -1.23 19.73 -10.41
C CYS A 189 -2.04 20.31 -9.22
N GLY A 190 -2.02 19.66 -8.05
CA GLY A 190 -2.68 20.15 -6.84
C GLY A 190 -4.19 19.91 -6.77
N THR A 191 -4.74 18.91 -7.47
CA THR A 191 -6.20 18.63 -7.53
C THR A 191 -6.78 18.01 -6.26
N TYR A 192 -6.13 18.16 -5.10
CA TYR A 192 -6.52 17.53 -3.83
C TYR A 192 -7.91 17.92 -3.33
N VAL A 193 -8.37 19.14 -3.62
CA VAL A 193 -9.71 19.59 -3.25
C VAL A 193 -10.76 18.78 -4.00
N GLY A 194 -10.65 18.70 -5.33
CA GLY A 194 -11.54 17.90 -6.17
C GLY A 194 -11.52 16.42 -5.81
N ILE A 195 -10.33 15.85 -5.54
CA ILE A 195 -10.18 14.45 -5.10
C ILE A 195 -10.94 14.21 -3.77
N THR A 196 -10.80 15.13 -2.81
CA THR A 196 -11.52 15.03 -1.53
C THR A 196 -13.02 15.07 -1.73
N GLN A 197 -13.51 15.98 -2.57
CA GLN A 197 -14.94 16.11 -2.90
C GLN A 197 -15.47 14.87 -3.63
N ALA A 198 -14.73 14.31 -4.57
CA ALA A 198 -15.08 13.08 -5.29
C ALA A 198 -15.25 11.88 -4.35
N VAL A 199 -14.36 11.74 -3.37
CA VAL A 199 -14.45 10.69 -2.34
C VAL A 199 -15.71 10.87 -1.50
N LEU A 200 -15.97 12.06 -1.00
CA LEU A 200 -17.14 12.36 -0.17
C LEU A 200 -18.46 12.21 -0.96
N GLN A 201 -18.50 12.60 -2.22
CA GLN A 201 -19.66 12.39 -3.09
C GLN A 201 -19.94 10.90 -3.29
N THR A 202 -18.90 10.10 -3.51
CA THR A 202 -19.03 8.66 -3.71
C THR A 202 -19.52 7.96 -2.44
N ALA A 203 -19.02 8.38 -1.27
CA ALA A 203 -19.45 7.86 0.04
C ALA A 203 -20.95 8.10 0.26
N LYS A 204 -21.45 9.32 0.01
CA LYS A 204 -22.87 9.66 0.14
C LYS A 204 -23.78 8.81 -0.78
N LYS A 205 -23.35 8.59 -2.04
CA LYS A 205 -24.12 7.75 -2.99
C LYS A 205 -24.20 6.28 -2.54
N LYS A 206 -23.18 5.75 -1.86
CA LYS A 206 -23.21 4.40 -1.28
C LYS A 206 -24.13 4.33 -0.04
N GLY A 207 -24.09 5.33 0.84
CA GLY A 207 -24.94 5.39 2.05
C GLY A 207 -26.45 5.54 1.73
N GLY A 208 -26.80 6.29 0.70
CA GLY A 208 -28.19 6.47 0.26
C GLY A 208 -28.83 5.23 -0.38
N ARG A 209 -28.04 4.26 -0.85
CA ARG A 209 -28.54 2.98 -1.38
C ARG A 209 -28.76 1.90 -0.31
N ALA A 210 -28.20 2.07 0.88
CA ALA A 210 -28.38 1.13 1.99
C ALA A 210 -29.69 1.36 2.77
N ASN A 211 -30.40 2.47 2.51
CA ASN A 211 -31.63 2.87 3.19
C ASN A 211 -32.86 2.99 2.23
N ALA A 212 -32.79 2.36 1.05
CA ALA A 212 -33.90 2.35 0.09
C ALA A 212 -34.44 0.92 -0.13
#